data_2e57d6a3616ffdb5b394a55613612158
#
_entry.id   2e57d6a3616ffdb5b394a55613612158
#
_cell.length_a   1.000
_cell.length_b   1.000
_cell.length_c   1.000
_cell.angle_alpha   90.00
_cell.angle_beta   90.00
_cell.angle_gamma   90.00
#
_symmetry.space_group_name_H-M   'P 1'
#
loop_
_entity.id
_entity.type
_entity.pdbx_description
1 polymer ?
#
loop_
_entity_poly.entity_id
_entity_poly.type
_entity_poly.pdbx_seq_one_letter_code
_entity_poly.pdbx_strand_id
1 'polypeptide(L)'
;MRVPTIFTIGYEQATQAAVVSALREAGVEVLADIRYLPLSRRPGFSKSSLRAAVEEAGIGYRHFKQLGTPADGRAAARRGDHAELSRVYAGQLELPEALAQMAELRDLAEHQRVALLCYERDAAECHRSLLFDELFADFARVDLVPNLVVPAQAGTL
;
A
#
# COMPACT_ATOMS: atom_id res chain seq x y z
N MET A 1 0.64 -8.93 26.10
CA MET A 1 -0.16 -8.24 25.08
C MET A 1 0.44 -8.44 23.70
N ARG A 2 -0.41 -8.74 22.75
CA ARG A 2 0.07 -8.87 21.38
C ARG A 2 0.38 -7.51 20.78
N VAL A 3 1.52 -7.42 20.13
CA VAL A 3 1.85 -6.27 19.30
C VAL A 3 1.00 -6.38 18.04
N PRO A 4 0.23 -5.34 17.67
CA PRO A 4 -0.52 -5.41 16.42
C PRO A 4 0.42 -5.43 15.21
N THR A 5 -0.07 -5.97 14.11
CA THR A 5 0.71 -6.12 12.88
C THR A 5 0.14 -5.20 11.79
N ILE A 6 1.01 -4.50 11.10
CA ILE A 6 0.67 -3.79 9.88
C ILE A 6 1.26 -4.56 8.69
N PHE A 7 0.43 -4.76 7.67
CA PHE A 7 0.87 -5.41 6.43
C PHE A 7 1.13 -4.35 5.38
N THR A 8 2.03 -4.62 4.46
CA THR A 8 2.23 -3.78 3.28
C THR A 8 2.14 -4.66 2.04
N ILE A 9 1.74 -4.08 0.92
CA ILE A 9 1.65 -4.80 -0.34
C ILE A 9 1.84 -3.82 -1.51
N GLY A 10 2.63 -4.23 -2.50
CA GLY A 10 2.76 -3.50 -3.76
C GLY A 10 2.28 -4.38 -4.89
N TYR A 11 1.70 -3.78 -5.93
CA TYR A 11 1.13 -4.55 -7.02
C TYR A 11 1.99 -4.56 -8.29
N GLU A 12 3.17 -3.97 -8.23
CA GLU A 12 4.09 -3.99 -9.36
C GLU A 12 4.34 -5.43 -9.82
N GLN A 13 4.13 -5.69 -11.11
CA GLN A 13 4.32 -7.01 -11.72
C GLN A 13 3.40 -8.12 -11.16
N ALA A 14 2.35 -7.76 -10.46
CA ALA A 14 1.36 -8.72 -9.96
C ALA A 14 0.03 -8.57 -10.70
N THR A 15 -0.78 -9.61 -10.68
CA THR A 15 -2.17 -9.53 -11.15
C THR A 15 -3.07 -9.10 -10.00
N GLN A 16 -4.26 -8.61 -10.33
CA GLN A 16 -5.26 -8.30 -9.30
C GLN A 16 -5.58 -9.54 -8.47
N ALA A 17 -5.74 -10.70 -9.11
CA ALA A 17 -6.05 -11.93 -8.39
C ALA A 17 -4.94 -12.32 -7.42
N ALA A 18 -3.68 -12.14 -7.80
CA ALA A 18 -2.55 -12.44 -6.93
C ALA A 18 -2.51 -11.52 -5.71
N VAL A 19 -2.83 -10.24 -5.90
CA VAL A 19 -2.91 -9.27 -4.80
C VAL A 19 -4.03 -9.67 -3.84
N VAL A 20 -5.22 -9.96 -4.36
CA VAL A 20 -6.36 -10.37 -3.52
C VAL A 20 -6.04 -11.66 -2.76
N SER A 21 -5.40 -12.62 -3.43
CA SER A 21 -5.01 -13.89 -2.81
C SER A 21 -4.03 -13.68 -1.66
N ALA A 22 -3.01 -12.84 -1.87
CA ALA A 22 -2.03 -12.54 -0.83
C ALA A 22 -2.69 -11.88 0.39
N LEU A 23 -3.63 -10.98 0.16
CA LEU A 23 -4.36 -10.32 1.25
C LEU A 23 -5.21 -11.32 2.03
N ARG A 24 -5.92 -12.21 1.33
CA ARG A 24 -6.76 -13.21 1.97
C ARG A 24 -5.94 -14.21 2.78
N GLU A 25 -4.83 -14.68 2.24
CA GLU A 25 -3.95 -15.64 2.93
C GLU A 25 -3.37 -15.05 4.21
N ALA A 26 -3.10 -13.75 4.23
CA ALA A 26 -2.58 -13.08 5.41
C ALA A 26 -3.67 -12.71 6.42
N GLY A 27 -4.94 -12.91 6.08
CA GLY A 27 -6.04 -12.56 6.97
C GLY A 27 -6.29 -11.06 7.06
N VAL A 28 -5.93 -10.32 6.02
CA VAL A 28 -6.15 -8.87 5.99
C VAL A 28 -7.64 -8.58 5.95
N GLU A 29 -8.09 -7.65 6.77
CA GLU A 29 -9.50 -7.26 6.86
C GLU A 29 -9.80 -5.99 6.09
N VAL A 30 -8.83 -5.09 5.97
CA VAL A 30 -9.00 -3.82 5.24
C VAL A 30 -7.75 -3.52 4.43
N LEU A 31 -7.96 -3.17 3.17
CA LEU A 31 -6.91 -2.65 2.31
C LEU A 31 -6.93 -1.12 2.40
N ALA A 32 -5.87 -0.54 2.92
CA ALA A 32 -5.69 0.91 2.99
C ALA A 32 -4.89 1.36 1.78
N ASP A 33 -5.57 1.99 0.84
CA ASP A 33 -4.95 2.48 -0.39
C ASP A 33 -4.32 3.84 -0.11
N ILE A 34 -2.99 3.86 -0.01
CA ILE A 34 -2.24 5.07 0.29
C ILE A 34 -1.61 5.67 -0.98
N ARG A 35 -2.21 5.43 -2.13
CA ARG A 35 -1.81 6.09 -3.37
C ARG A 35 -2.43 7.48 -3.44
N TYR A 36 -1.63 8.47 -3.81
CA TYR A 36 -2.15 9.83 -4.00
C TYR A 36 -3.14 9.86 -5.17
N LEU A 37 -2.79 9.19 -6.28
CA LEU A 37 -3.69 8.99 -7.41
C LEU A 37 -3.97 7.50 -7.55
N PRO A 38 -5.20 7.06 -7.22
CA PRO A 38 -5.56 5.63 -7.28
C PRO A 38 -5.99 5.24 -8.71
N LEU A 39 -5.14 5.58 -9.66
CA LEU A 39 -5.32 5.27 -11.08
C LEU A 39 -4.17 4.40 -11.54
N SER A 40 -4.46 3.47 -12.43
CA SER A 40 -3.43 2.59 -12.98
C SER A 40 -3.75 2.25 -14.43
N ARG A 41 -2.71 2.17 -15.25
CA ARG A 41 -2.84 1.67 -16.62
C ARG A 41 -2.97 0.16 -16.64
N ARG A 42 -2.61 -0.49 -15.53
CA ARG A 42 -2.74 -1.94 -15.42
C ARG A 42 -4.18 -2.30 -15.09
N PRO A 43 -4.77 -3.26 -15.83
CA PRO A 43 -6.15 -3.69 -15.57
C PRO A 43 -6.32 -4.15 -14.13
N GLY A 44 -7.40 -3.70 -13.50
CA GLY A 44 -7.79 -4.17 -12.17
C GLY A 44 -7.21 -3.38 -11.01
N PHE A 45 -6.40 -2.34 -11.26
CA PHE A 45 -5.74 -1.61 -10.17
C PHE A 45 -6.16 -0.15 -10.00
N SER A 46 -7.06 0.34 -10.83
CA SER A 46 -7.69 1.62 -10.55
C SER A 46 -8.66 1.46 -9.40
N LYS A 47 -8.92 2.55 -8.67
CA LYS A 47 -9.69 2.54 -7.42
C LYS A 47 -10.96 1.69 -7.50
N SER A 48 -11.81 1.92 -8.50
CA SER A 48 -13.10 1.22 -8.60
C SER A 48 -12.94 -0.28 -8.80
N SER A 49 -12.02 -0.68 -9.68
CA SER A 49 -11.78 -2.08 -9.97
C SER A 49 -11.18 -2.82 -8.79
N LEU A 50 -10.21 -2.21 -8.14
CA LEU A 50 -9.55 -2.83 -6.99
C LEU A 50 -10.48 -2.92 -5.80
N ARG A 51 -11.23 -1.86 -5.54
CA ARG A 51 -12.24 -1.84 -4.47
C ARG A 51 -13.25 -2.97 -4.65
N ALA A 52 -13.80 -3.10 -5.86
CA ALA A 52 -14.79 -4.14 -6.13
C ALA A 52 -14.20 -5.54 -5.90
N ALA A 53 -12.96 -5.76 -6.34
CA ALA A 53 -12.32 -7.07 -6.19
C ALA A 53 -12.06 -7.45 -4.74
N VAL A 54 -11.55 -6.52 -3.93
CA VAL A 54 -11.28 -6.84 -2.53
C VAL A 54 -12.57 -6.96 -1.73
N GLU A 55 -13.58 -6.15 -2.02
CA GLU A 55 -14.88 -6.24 -1.33
C GLU A 55 -15.60 -7.55 -1.65
N GLU A 56 -15.48 -8.03 -2.88
CA GLU A 56 -15.99 -9.34 -3.25
C GLU A 56 -15.33 -10.46 -2.45
N ALA A 57 -14.07 -10.28 -2.09
CA ALA A 57 -13.34 -11.25 -1.27
C ALA A 57 -13.57 -11.06 0.24
N GLY A 58 -14.44 -10.15 0.63
CA GLY A 58 -14.75 -9.90 2.04
C GLY A 58 -13.77 -8.96 2.73
N ILE A 59 -12.96 -8.22 1.95
CA ILE A 59 -11.96 -7.29 2.47
C ILE A 59 -12.46 -5.86 2.25
N GLY A 60 -12.41 -5.03 3.29
CA GLY A 60 -12.80 -3.62 3.16
C GLY A 60 -11.77 -2.83 2.37
N TYR A 61 -12.20 -1.71 1.81
CA TYR A 61 -11.32 -0.81 1.08
C TYR A 61 -11.48 0.61 1.62
N ARG A 62 -10.36 1.25 1.96
CA ARG A 62 -10.33 2.65 2.38
C ARG A 62 -9.22 3.38 1.61
N HIS A 63 -9.55 4.52 1.03
CA HIS A 63 -8.57 5.35 0.34
C HIS A 63 -8.09 6.49 1.24
N PHE A 64 -6.78 6.57 1.45
CA PHE A 64 -6.14 7.61 2.26
C PHE A 64 -5.26 8.45 1.35
N LYS A 65 -5.87 9.28 0.53
CA LYS A 65 -5.18 10.09 -0.48
C LYS A 65 -4.04 10.92 0.10
N GLN A 66 -4.27 11.54 1.25
CA GLN A 66 -3.29 12.45 1.83
C GLN A 66 -2.06 11.72 2.39
N LEU A 67 -2.12 10.41 2.48
CA LEU A 67 -0.96 9.59 2.86
C LEU A 67 -0.20 9.08 1.64
N GLY A 68 -0.59 9.50 0.44
CA GLY A 68 0.10 9.19 -0.79
C GLY A 68 1.19 10.22 -1.10
N THR A 69 2.02 9.88 -2.07
CA THR A 69 3.13 10.74 -2.47
C THR A 69 2.65 11.72 -3.54
N PRO A 70 2.78 13.04 -3.33
CA PRO A 70 2.43 14.01 -4.36
C PRO A 70 3.36 13.92 -5.57
N ALA A 71 3.03 14.65 -6.64
CA ALA A 71 3.70 14.53 -7.94
C ALA A 71 5.22 14.66 -7.87
N ASP A 72 5.73 15.62 -7.09
CA ASP A 72 7.17 15.83 -6.95
C ASP A 72 7.87 14.62 -6.33
N GLY A 73 7.25 14.01 -5.33
CA GLY A 73 7.79 12.81 -4.70
C GLY A 73 7.73 11.61 -5.61
N ARG A 74 6.65 11.48 -6.40
CA ARG A 74 6.55 10.38 -7.37
C ARG A 74 7.63 10.51 -8.45
N ALA A 75 7.91 11.74 -8.89
CA ALA A 75 9.00 11.99 -9.84
C ALA A 75 10.35 11.61 -9.25
N ALA A 76 10.58 11.97 -7.98
CA ALA A 76 11.81 11.60 -7.28
C ALA A 76 11.95 10.08 -7.18
N ALA A 77 10.87 9.37 -6.85
CA ALA A 77 10.87 7.92 -6.76
C ALA A 77 11.23 7.27 -8.10
N ARG A 78 10.66 7.80 -9.20
CA ARG A 78 10.92 7.26 -10.54
C ARG A 78 12.39 7.39 -10.97
N ARG A 79 13.09 8.43 -10.51
CA ARG A 79 14.50 8.60 -10.83
C ARG A 79 15.44 8.04 -9.75
N GLY A 80 14.89 7.33 -8.75
CA GLY A 80 15.70 6.71 -7.72
C GLY A 80 16.26 7.67 -6.67
N ASP A 81 15.68 8.87 -6.58
CA ASP A 81 16.15 9.88 -5.62
C ASP A 81 15.40 9.74 -4.30
N HIS A 82 15.89 8.84 -3.46
CA HIS A 82 15.23 8.52 -2.19
C HIS A 82 15.28 9.69 -1.20
N ALA A 83 16.35 10.48 -1.23
CA ALA A 83 16.48 11.64 -0.35
C ALA A 83 15.39 12.67 -0.64
N GLU A 84 15.16 12.96 -1.93
CA GLU A 84 14.12 13.89 -2.34
C GLU A 84 12.73 13.32 -2.06
N LEU A 85 12.52 12.04 -2.31
CA LEU A 85 11.26 11.38 -1.98
C LEU A 85 10.95 11.52 -0.49
N SER A 86 11.92 11.23 0.36
CA SER A 86 11.75 11.34 1.81
C SER A 86 11.42 12.77 2.23
N ARG A 87 12.09 13.74 1.65
CA ARG A 87 11.87 15.16 1.95
C ARG A 87 10.46 15.61 1.57
N VAL A 88 10.04 15.27 0.35
CA VAL A 88 8.71 15.64 -0.14
C VAL A 88 7.63 14.96 0.68
N TYR A 89 7.81 13.67 0.96
CA TYR A 89 6.82 12.92 1.71
C TYR A 89 6.72 13.39 3.16
N ALA A 90 7.84 13.72 3.80
CA ALA A 90 7.81 14.27 5.15
C ALA A 90 6.99 15.56 5.22
N GLY A 91 7.14 16.43 4.21
CA GLY A 91 6.34 17.64 4.12
C GLY A 91 4.86 17.35 3.92
N GLN A 92 4.53 16.34 3.10
CA GLN A 92 3.15 15.93 2.89
C GLN A 92 2.51 15.44 4.20
N LEU A 93 3.23 14.68 5.01
CA LEU A 93 2.70 14.15 6.26
C LEU A 93 2.50 15.22 7.35
N GLU A 94 3.06 16.41 7.17
CA GLU A 94 2.84 17.52 8.08
C GLU A 94 1.55 18.30 7.82
N LEU A 95 0.91 18.07 6.68
CA LEU A 95 -0.34 18.76 6.34
C LEU A 95 -1.46 18.33 7.28
N PRO A 96 -2.37 19.26 7.66
CA PRO A 96 -3.49 18.92 8.55
C PRO A 96 -4.33 17.75 8.03
N GLU A 97 -4.57 17.67 6.74
CA GLU A 97 -5.35 16.60 6.12
C GLU A 97 -4.63 15.26 6.25
N ALA A 98 -3.30 15.25 6.14
CA ALA A 98 -2.52 14.03 6.31
C ALA A 98 -2.51 13.59 7.78
N LEU A 99 -2.37 14.53 8.69
CA LEU A 99 -2.41 14.23 10.13
C LEU A 99 -3.73 13.60 10.52
N ALA A 100 -4.85 14.12 9.98
CA ALA A 100 -6.17 13.56 10.25
C ALA A 100 -6.28 12.12 9.71
N GLN A 101 -5.78 11.88 8.50
CA GLN A 101 -5.82 10.55 7.92
C GLN A 101 -4.88 9.57 8.62
N MET A 102 -3.73 10.05 9.11
CA MET A 102 -2.86 9.20 9.92
C MET A 102 -3.55 8.75 11.21
N ALA A 103 -4.29 9.64 11.86
CA ALA A 103 -5.04 9.28 13.07
C ALA A 103 -6.11 8.23 12.76
N GLU A 104 -6.85 8.40 11.64
CA GLU A 104 -7.86 7.44 11.22
C GLU A 104 -7.23 6.08 10.89
N LEU A 105 -6.13 6.08 10.17
CA LEU A 105 -5.45 4.85 9.79
C LEU A 105 -4.88 4.12 11.00
N ARG A 106 -4.29 4.86 11.92
CA ARG A 106 -3.75 4.27 13.16
C ARG A 106 -4.87 3.61 13.97
N ASP A 107 -5.99 4.29 14.14
CA ASP A 107 -7.14 3.74 14.86
C ASP A 107 -7.65 2.48 14.19
N LEU A 108 -7.77 2.50 12.87
CA LEU A 108 -8.21 1.35 12.10
C LEU A 108 -7.28 0.15 12.31
N ALA A 109 -5.98 0.39 12.24
CA ALA A 109 -4.97 -0.67 12.36
C ALA A 109 -4.87 -1.24 13.78
N GLU A 110 -5.26 -0.49 14.78
CA GLU A 110 -5.30 -0.99 16.17
C GLU A 110 -6.46 -1.97 16.39
N HIS A 111 -7.49 -1.91 15.53
CA HIS A 111 -8.69 -2.72 15.69
C HIS A 111 -8.87 -3.79 14.62
N GLN A 112 -8.25 -3.63 13.47
CA GLN A 112 -8.38 -4.56 12.34
C GLN A 112 -7.02 -4.84 11.72
N ARG A 113 -6.94 -5.92 10.95
CA ARG A 113 -5.74 -6.28 10.21
C ARG A 113 -5.74 -5.49 8.91
N VAL A 114 -4.83 -4.54 8.79
CA VAL A 114 -4.76 -3.58 7.70
C VAL A 114 -3.52 -3.80 6.85
N ALA A 115 -3.66 -3.72 5.53
CA ALA A 115 -2.54 -3.71 4.60
C ALA A 115 -2.46 -2.35 3.91
N LEU A 116 -1.26 -1.79 3.84
CA LEU A 116 -0.99 -0.54 3.11
C LEU A 116 -0.64 -0.89 1.67
N LEU A 117 -1.33 -0.29 0.71
CA LEU A 117 -1.13 -0.55 -0.72
C LEU A 117 -0.43 0.62 -1.41
N CYS A 118 0.60 0.32 -2.20
CA CYS A 118 1.13 1.24 -3.19
C CYS A 118 1.61 0.46 -4.42
N TYR A 119 2.29 1.13 -5.35
CA TYR A 119 2.68 0.49 -6.61
C TYR A 119 3.88 -0.45 -6.45
N GLU A 120 4.97 0.04 -5.87
CA GLU A 120 6.26 -0.64 -5.88
C GLU A 120 6.21 -1.97 -5.15
N ARG A 121 6.80 -3.00 -5.79
CA ARG A 121 6.91 -4.33 -5.20
C ARG A 121 7.84 -4.33 -3.99
N ASP A 122 8.97 -3.63 -4.10
CA ASP A 122 9.91 -3.51 -3.00
C ASP A 122 9.48 -2.36 -2.10
N ALA A 123 9.09 -2.70 -0.87
CA ALA A 123 8.62 -1.73 0.10
C ALA A 123 9.70 -0.69 0.45
N ALA A 124 10.98 -1.03 0.33
CA ALA A 124 12.07 -0.10 0.61
C ALA A 124 12.14 1.05 -0.40
N GLU A 125 11.55 0.87 -1.59
CA GLU A 125 11.56 1.89 -2.64
C GLU A 125 10.26 2.70 -2.69
N CYS A 126 9.44 2.59 -1.67
CA CYS A 126 8.10 3.14 -1.67
C CYS A 126 7.84 3.91 -0.38
N HIS A 127 6.91 4.85 -0.45
CA HIS A 127 6.50 5.63 0.72
C HIS A 127 5.84 4.78 1.83
N ARG A 128 5.48 3.52 1.56
CA ARG A 128 4.96 2.61 2.60
C ARG A 128 5.93 2.51 3.78
N SER A 129 7.22 2.38 3.49
CA SER A 129 8.23 2.27 4.54
C SER A 129 8.36 3.57 5.32
N LEU A 130 8.28 4.70 4.62
CA LEU A 130 8.33 6.00 5.28
C LEU A 130 7.13 6.19 6.20
N LEU A 131 5.94 5.81 5.74
CA LEU A 131 4.74 5.89 6.55
C LEU A 131 4.79 4.92 7.74
N PHE A 132 5.31 3.71 7.52
CA PHE A 132 5.48 2.74 8.61
C PHE A 132 6.35 3.34 9.70
N ASP A 133 7.50 3.90 9.33
CA ASP A 133 8.42 4.46 10.31
C ASP A 133 7.79 5.61 11.10
N GLU A 134 6.98 6.42 10.45
CA GLU A 134 6.34 7.58 11.08
C GLU A 134 5.16 7.18 11.98
N LEU A 135 4.35 6.22 11.52
CA LEU A 135 3.05 5.94 12.15
C LEU A 135 2.99 4.61 12.89
N PHE A 136 3.76 3.63 12.48
CA PHE A 136 3.63 2.24 12.94
C PHE A 136 4.92 1.64 13.50
N ALA A 137 5.85 2.48 13.97
CA ALA A 137 7.14 1.98 14.47
C ALA A 137 7.00 0.98 15.63
N ASP A 138 5.89 1.03 16.36
CA ASP A 138 5.60 0.13 17.48
C ASP A 138 4.77 -1.10 17.06
N PHE A 139 4.47 -1.23 15.76
CA PHE A 139 3.76 -2.39 15.21
C PHE A 139 4.77 -3.42 14.69
N ALA A 140 4.36 -4.68 14.69
CA ALA A 140 5.06 -5.68 13.88
C ALA A 140 4.75 -5.40 12.40
N ARG A 141 5.67 -5.75 11.51
CA ARG A 141 5.52 -5.46 10.08
C ARG A 141 5.66 -6.71 9.25
N VAL A 142 4.75 -6.90 8.30
CA VAL A 142 4.83 -7.99 7.32
C VAL A 142 4.64 -7.38 5.93
N ASP A 143 5.65 -7.50 5.09
CA ASP A 143 5.58 -7.06 3.70
C ASP A 143 5.09 -8.21 2.84
N LEU A 144 3.86 -8.11 2.35
CA LEU A 144 3.28 -9.13 1.49
C LEU A 144 3.81 -8.96 0.07
N VAL A 145 4.19 -10.08 -0.53
CA VAL A 145 4.74 -10.10 -1.88
C VAL A 145 3.86 -11.02 -2.73
N PRO A 146 2.93 -10.45 -3.51
CA PRO A 146 2.06 -11.28 -4.34
C PRO A 146 2.86 -11.96 -5.45
N ASN A 147 2.32 -13.05 -5.98
CA ASN A 147 2.97 -13.77 -7.05
C ASN A 147 3.17 -12.86 -8.27
N LEU A 148 4.36 -12.97 -8.87
CA LEU A 148 4.66 -12.21 -10.08
C LEU A 148 3.85 -12.72 -11.26
N VAL A 149 3.61 -11.83 -12.23
CA VAL A 149 3.11 -12.24 -13.53
C VAL A 149 4.21 -13.06 -14.21
N VAL A 150 3.91 -14.32 -14.52
CA VAL A 150 4.86 -15.25 -15.10
C VAL A 150 4.63 -15.33 -16.60
N PRO A 151 5.68 -15.24 -17.44
CA PRO A 151 5.53 -15.46 -18.89
C PRO A 151 4.96 -16.84 -19.17
N ALA A 152 4.17 -16.97 -20.22
CA ALA A 152 3.47 -18.20 -20.54
C ALA A 152 4.42 -19.41 -20.66
N GLN A 153 5.58 -19.23 -21.27
CA GLN A 153 6.53 -20.31 -21.42
C GLN A 153 7.09 -20.80 -20.07
N ALA A 154 7.17 -19.93 -19.08
CA ALA A 154 7.61 -20.34 -17.75
C ALA A 154 6.52 -21.13 -17.03
N GLY A 155 5.26 -20.81 -17.30
CA GLY A 155 4.14 -21.52 -16.71
C GLY A 155 3.86 -22.88 -17.29
N THR A 156 4.51 -23.26 -18.37
CA THR A 156 4.24 -24.52 -19.06
C THR A 156 5.16 -25.67 -18.64
N LEU A 157 5.98 -25.45 -17.70
CA LEU A 157 6.94 -26.47 -17.24
C LEU A 157 6.31 -27.63 -16.46
#